data_4379484dc64c56fea16eecf9a34b6c3e
#
_entry.id   4379484dc64c56fea16eecf9a34b6c3e
#
_cell.length_a   1.000
_cell.length_b   1.000
_cell.length_c   1.000
_cell.angle_alpha   90.00
_cell.angle_beta   90.00
_cell.angle_gamma   90.00
#
_symmetry.space_group_name_H-M   'P 1'
#
loop_
_entity.id
_entity.type
_entity.pdbx_description
1 polymer ?
#
loop_
_entity_poly.entity_id
_entity_poly.type
_entity_poly.pdbx_seq_one_letter_code
_entity_poly.pdbx_strand_id
1 'polypeptide(L)'
;MTEIHSQDTLHFIRTHRREDVRLLALQAHRYPSVDMPAAITQIFGWQIAKEKIPAWAENENILYPVHLSLEQCSSEMTARYKAEIIRHLLEAGRQSSEENNTPEPTESLTDLTGGFGIDCAFLSSCFRKATYVERQEALCEIARHNFPALGLDHIS
;
A
#
# COMPACT_ATOMS: atom_id res chain seq x y z
N MET A 1 -0.02 -12.19 -15.76
CA MET A 1 1.16 -11.95 -14.91
C MET A 1 1.93 -10.84 -15.59
N THR A 2 1.74 -9.62 -15.15
CA THR A 2 2.52 -8.48 -15.61
C THR A 2 3.96 -8.71 -15.13
N GLU A 3 4.92 -8.89 -16.04
CA GLU A 3 6.34 -8.85 -15.69
C GLU A 3 6.62 -7.48 -15.09
N ILE A 4 6.81 -7.47 -13.79
CA ILE A 4 6.79 -6.25 -13.00
C ILE A 4 8.01 -5.37 -13.30
N HIS A 5 8.84 -5.59 -14.22
CA HIS A 5 9.96 -4.83 -14.74
C HIS A 5 11.12 -5.77 -15.09
N SER A 6 11.84 -5.45 -16.15
CA SER A 6 13.08 -6.14 -16.50
C SER A 6 14.12 -6.01 -15.39
N GLN A 7 15.09 -6.93 -15.33
CA GLN A 7 16.19 -6.87 -14.34
C GLN A 7 16.97 -5.55 -14.43
N ASP A 8 17.14 -5.02 -15.62
CA ASP A 8 17.82 -3.73 -15.84
C ASP A 8 17.03 -2.59 -15.24
N THR A 9 15.69 -2.60 -15.39
CA THR A 9 14.80 -1.59 -14.80
C THR A 9 14.81 -1.68 -13.27
N LEU A 10 14.75 -2.87 -12.70
CA LEU A 10 14.81 -3.06 -11.24
C LEU A 10 16.16 -2.62 -10.66
N HIS A 11 17.25 -2.94 -11.33
CA HIS A 11 18.58 -2.48 -10.94
C HIS A 11 18.68 -0.96 -10.97
N PHE A 12 18.17 -0.35 -12.04
CA PHE A 12 18.13 1.10 -12.20
C PHE A 12 17.36 1.76 -11.06
N ILE A 13 16.14 1.28 -10.74
CA ILE A 13 15.31 1.80 -9.65
C ILE A 13 16.10 1.77 -8.33
N ARG A 14 16.70 0.65 -7.98
CA ARG A 14 17.47 0.49 -6.72
C ARG A 14 18.66 1.43 -6.64
N THR A 15 19.38 1.61 -7.74
CA THR A 15 20.61 2.42 -7.80
C THR A 15 20.29 3.91 -7.73
N HIS A 16 19.23 4.35 -8.42
CA HIS A 16 18.91 5.78 -8.61
C HIS A 16 17.75 6.29 -7.73
N ARG A 17 17.21 5.49 -6.82
CA ARG A 17 16.00 5.84 -6.05
C ARG A 17 16.09 7.12 -5.21
N ARG A 18 17.29 7.67 -5.01
CA ARG A 18 17.52 8.90 -4.24
C ARG A 18 17.81 10.12 -5.12
N GLU A 19 17.86 9.94 -6.43
CA GLU A 19 18.17 11.00 -7.37
C GLU A 19 16.90 11.77 -7.80
N ASP A 20 17.10 12.96 -8.37
CA ASP A 20 15.99 13.76 -8.90
C ASP A 20 15.40 13.07 -10.14
N VAL A 21 14.13 12.69 -10.06
CA VAL A 21 13.42 11.98 -11.13
C VAL A 21 13.34 12.78 -12.44
N ARG A 22 13.36 14.13 -12.37
CA ARG A 22 13.34 14.99 -13.55
C ARG A 22 14.66 14.90 -14.30
N LEU A 23 15.76 14.87 -13.56
CA LEU A 23 17.09 14.71 -14.16
C LEU A 23 17.26 13.31 -14.76
N LEU A 24 16.75 12.27 -14.08
CA LEU A 24 16.76 10.91 -14.61
C LEU A 24 15.95 10.80 -15.92
N ALA A 25 14.77 11.41 -15.98
CA ALA A 25 13.94 11.42 -17.17
C ALA A 25 14.65 12.07 -18.37
N LEU A 26 15.38 13.16 -18.17
CA LEU A 26 16.16 13.83 -19.23
C LEU A 26 17.32 12.96 -19.73
N GLN A 27 17.81 12.03 -18.91
CA GLN A 27 18.90 11.13 -19.27
C GLN A 27 18.43 9.77 -19.82
N ALA A 28 17.14 9.59 -20.07
CA ALA A 28 16.54 8.31 -20.53
C ALA A 28 17.28 7.68 -21.73
N HIS A 29 17.78 8.50 -22.67
CA HIS A 29 18.54 8.06 -23.84
C HIS A 29 19.84 7.30 -23.51
N ARG A 30 20.37 7.43 -22.29
CA ARG A 30 21.59 6.74 -21.81
C ARG A 30 21.30 5.31 -21.34
N TYR A 31 20.04 4.97 -21.12
CA TYR A 31 19.59 3.71 -20.54
C TYR A 31 18.55 3.01 -21.44
N PRO A 32 18.93 2.57 -22.63
CA PRO A 32 17.99 2.06 -23.64
C PRO A 32 17.32 0.73 -23.23
N SER A 33 17.88 -0.02 -22.28
CA SER A 33 17.30 -1.27 -21.76
C SER A 33 16.35 -1.06 -20.58
N VAL A 34 16.23 0.17 -20.08
CA VAL A 34 15.40 0.51 -18.93
C VAL A 34 14.04 1.02 -19.38
N ASP A 35 12.96 0.48 -18.85
CA ASP A 35 11.63 1.11 -18.95
C ASP A 35 11.61 2.38 -18.08
N MET A 36 12.05 3.48 -18.66
CA MET A 36 12.24 4.74 -17.94
C MET A 36 10.91 5.30 -17.35
N PRO A 37 9.77 5.29 -18.05
CA PRO A 37 8.49 5.70 -17.46
C PRO A 37 8.14 4.90 -16.21
N ALA A 38 8.27 3.59 -16.26
CA ALA A 38 8.02 2.73 -15.11
C ALA A 38 9.03 2.99 -13.98
N ALA A 39 10.32 3.08 -14.30
CA ALA A 39 11.37 3.38 -13.32
C ALA A 39 11.13 4.71 -12.59
N ILE A 40 10.80 5.77 -13.31
CA ILE A 40 10.48 7.09 -12.75
C ILE A 40 9.27 7.00 -11.81
N THR A 41 8.21 6.29 -12.21
CA THR A 41 7.03 6.08 -11.36
C THR A 41 7.40 5.40 -10.04
N GLN A 42 8.19 4.34 -10.09
CA GLN A 42 8.61 3.60 -8.89
C GLN A 42 9.56 4.41 -8.00
N ILE A 43 10.56 5.10 -8.58
CA ILE A 43 11.50 5.95 -7.84
C ILE A 43 10.75 7.08 -7.14
N PHE A 44 9.90 7.79 -7.86
CA PHE A 44 9.12 8.88 -7.29
C PHE A 44 8.15 8.40 -6.21
N GLY A 45 7.49 7.27 -6.46
CA GLY A 45 6.62 6.62 -5.49
C GLY A 45 7.36 6.27 -4.19
N TRP A 46 8.54 5.68 -4.29
CA TRP A 46 9.38 5.39 -3.13
C TRP A 46 9.82 6.65 -2.38
N GLN A 47 10.16 7.74 -3.08
CA GLN A 47 10.56 9.01 -2.46
C GLN A 47 9.43 9.61 -1.62
N ILE A 48 8.19 9.58 -2.11
CA ILE A 48 7.01 10.01 -1.34
C ILE A 48 6.75 9.05 -0.18
N ALA A 49 6.78 7.74 -0.44
CA ALA A 49 6.46 6.73 0.55
C ALA A 49 7.43 6.75 1.73
N LYS A 50 8.71 7.02 1.50
CA LYS A 50 9.73 7.13 2.55
C LYS A 50 9.36 8.13 3.65
N GLU A 51 8.65 9.20 3.32
CA GLU A 51 8.22 10.21 4.27
C GLU A 51 6.78 9.97 4.76
N LYS A 52 5.91 9.49 3.88
CA LYS A 52 4.48 9.38 4.14
C LYS A 52 4.08 8.04 4.76
N ILE A 53 4.72 6.95 4.35
CA ILE A 53 4.44 5.56 4.76
C ILE A 53 5.76 4.76 4.88
N PRO A 54 6.64 5.17 5.80
CA PRO A 54 7.99 4.61 5.91
C PRO A 54 8.02 3.09 6.06
N ALA A 55 7.09 2.47 6.77
CA ALA A 55 7.02 1.01 6.90
C ALA A 55 6.88 0.29 5.56
N TRP A 56 6.18 0.89 4.59
CA TRP A 56 6.09 0.31 3.25
C TRP A 56 7.36 0.57 2.43
N ALA A 57 7.98 1.73 2.59
CA ALA A 57 9.20 2.10 1.87
C ALA A 57 10.42 1.25 2.26
N GLU A 58 10.39 0.60 3.42
CA GLU A 58 11.42 -0.36 3.86
C GLU A 58 11.35 -1.69 3.10
N ASN A 59 10.19 -2.04 2.55
CA ASN A 59 10.03 -3.26 1.77
C ASN A 59 10.33 -2.98 0.29
N GLU A 60 11.40 -3.60 -0.23
CA GLU A 60 11.84 -3.41 -1.62
C GLU A 60 10.91 -4.02 -2.68
N ASN A 61 9.92 -4.81 -2.27
CA ASN A 61 8.97 -5.45 -3.18
C ASN A 61 7.68 -4.65 -3.37
N ILE A 62 7.56 -3.48 -2.77
CA ILE A 62 6.36 -2.64 -2.92
C ILE A 62 6.32 -1.99 -4.30
N LEU A 63 5.17 -2.10 -4.96
CA LEU A 63 4.84 -1.37 -6.16
C LEU A 63 4.10 -0.08 -5.83
N TYR A 64 4.51 0.99 -6.46
CA TYR A 64 3.91 2.31 -6.25
C TYR A 64 3.01 2.68 -7.43
N PRO A 65 1.80 3.23 -7.17
CA PRO A 65 0.91 3.73 -8.21
C PRO A 65 1.42 5.06 -8.78
N VAL A 66 0.74 5.53 -9.82
CA VAL A 66 0.96 6.89 -10.32
C VAL A 66 0.76 7.92 -9.20
N HIS A 67 1.48 9.02 -9.31
CA HIS A 67 1.64 10.08 -8.31
C HIS A 67 0.36 10.49 -7.54
N LEU A 68 -0.74 10.76 -8.24
CA LEU A 68 -1.97 11.25 -7.64
C LEU A 68 -2.54 10.32 -6.56
N SER A 69 -2.50 9.02 -6.79
CA SER A 69 -3.02 8.03 -5.83
C SER A 69 -2.19 7.98 -4.55
N LEU A 70 -0.88 8.20 -4.65
CA LEU A 70 0.01 8.31 -3.50
C LEU A 70 -0.21 9.59 -2.69
N GLU A 71 -0.46 10.71 -3.36
CA GLU A 71 -0.75 11.97 -2.66
C GLU A 71 -2.06 11.90 -1.87
N GLN A 72 -3.08 11.25 -2.42
CA GLN A 72 -4.41 11.14 -1.83
C GLN A 72 -4.53 10.07 -0.74
N CYS A 73 -3.62 9.11 -0.65
CA CYS A 73 -3.68 8.10 0.40
C CYS A 73 -3.38 8.67 1.79
N SER A 74 -3.82 7.98 2.82
CA SER A 74 -3.47 8.30 4.22
C SER A 74 -1.95 8.21 4.45
N SER A 75 -1.43 9.04 5.36
CA SER A 75 -0.10 8.79 5.91
C SER A 75 -0.11 7.60 6.85
N GLU A 76 1.04 6.98 7.08
CA GLU A 76 1.18 5.89 8.05
C GLU A 76 0.68 6.31 9.44
N MET A 77 1.03 7.50 9.88
CA MET A 77 0.59 8.03 11.18
C MET A 77 -0.94 8.13 11.25
N THR A 78 -1.58 8.62 10.19
CA THR A 78 -3.04 8.72 10.13
C THR A 78 -3.70 7.34 10.11
N ALA A 79 -3.16 6.40 9.35
CA ALA A 79 -3.70 5.04 9.26
C ALA A 79 -3.54 4.28 10.59
N ARG A 80 -2.39 4.42 11.27
CA ARG A 80 -2.17 3.85 12.61
C ARG A 80 -3.13 4.45 13.64
N TYR A 81 -3.35 5.75 13.62
CA TYR A 81 -4.30 6.41 14.51
C TYR A 81 -5.73 5.91 14.30
N LYS A 82 -6.16 5.74 13.04
CA LYS A 82 -7.47 5.13 12.73
C LYS A 82 -7.56 3.70 13.28
N ALA A 83 -6.53 2.89 13.11
CA ALA A 83 -6.49 1.52 13.63
C ALA A 83 -6.57 1.48 15.16
N GLU A 84 -5.94 2.42 15.85
CA GLU A 84 -6.02 2.54 17.32
C GLU A 84 -7.44 2.86 17.78
N ILE A 85 -8.12 3.81 17.13
CA ILE A 85 -9.52 4.14 17.44
C ILE A 85 -10.41 2.91 17.23
N ILE A 86 -10.27 2.21 16.11
CA ILE A 86 -11.07 1.01 15.83
C ILE A 86 -10.83 -0.08 16.87
N ARG A 87 -9.57 -0.31 17.28
CA ARG A 87 -9.25 -1.28 18.34
C ARG A 87 -9.99 -0.96 19.64
N HIS A 88 -9.94 0.28 20.09
CA HIS A 88 -10.66 0.71 21.31
C HIS A 88 -12.18 0.54 21.19
N LEU A 89 -12.75 0.84 20.01
CA LEU A 89 -14.20 0.64 19.79
C LEU A 89 -14.59 -0.84 19.84
N LEU A 90 -13.79 -1.72 19.25
CA LEU A 90 -14.02 -3.17 19.28
C LEU A 90 -13.89 -3.72 20.71
N GLU A 91 -12.92 -3.27 21.47
CA GLU A 91 -12.74 -3.65 22.88
C GLU A 91 -13.93 -3.21 23.74
N ALA A 92 -14.38 -1.97 23.58
CA ALA A 92 -15.56 -1.46 24.28
C ALA A 92 -16.85 -2.23 23.92
N GLY A 93 -17.00 -2.58 22.63
CA GLY A 93 -18.14 -3.39 22.16
C GLY A 93 -18.15 -4.80 22.76
N ARG A 94 -16.98 -5.45 22.94
CA ARG A 94 -16.87 -6.78 23.56
C ARG A 94 -17.28 -6.76 25.02
N GLN A 95 -16.84 -5.77 25.79
CA GLN A 95 -17.21 -5.64 27.22
C GLN A 95 -18.72 -5.51 27.44
N SER A 96 -19.43 -4.90 26.46
CA SER A 96 -20.88 -4.75 26.51
C SER A 96 -21.65 -6.03 26.13
N SER A 97 -21.01 -6.97 25.42
CA SER A 97 -21.64 -8.17 24.86
C SER A 97 -21.60 -9.37 25.82
N GLU A 98 -20.72 -9.38 26.80
CA GLU A 98 -20.61 -10.49 27.78
C GLU A 98 -21.89 -10.66 28.63
N GLU A 99 -22.71 -9.62 28.75
CA GLU A 99 -23.95 -9.69 29.51
C GLU A 99 -25.14 -10.30 28.72
N ASN A 100 -25.08 -10.43 27.38
CA ASN A 100 -26.26 -10.70 26.54
C ASN A 100 -26.21 -11.99 25.70
N ASN A 101 -25.20 -12.85 25.82
CA ASN A 101 -25.11 -14.15 25.10
C ASN A 101 -25.40 -14.07 23.60
N THR A 102 -25.11 -12.93 22.97
CA THR A 102 -25.19 -12.75 21.51
C THR A 102 -23.97 -13.38 20.84
N PRO A 103 -24.12 -14.08 19.69
CA PRO A 103 -22.99 -14.63 18.96
C PRO A 103 -21.97 -13.50 18.65
N GLU A 104 -20.69 -13.77 18.89
CA GLU A 104 -19.63 -12.81 18.57
C GLU A 104 -19.81 -12.27 17.15
N PRO A 105 -19.86 -10.94 16.96
CA PRO A 105 -19.94 -10.38 15.63
C PRO A 105 -18.76 -10.91 14.82
N THR A 106 -19.02 -11.36 13.61
CA THR A 106 -17.99 -11.72 12.65
C THR A 106 -17.16 -10.48 12.39
N GLU A 107 -15.99 -10.37 13.04
CA GLU A 107 -15.11 -9.23 12.92
C GLU A 107 -14.53 -9.18 11.51
N SER A 108 -15.18 -8.44 10.65
CA SER A 108 -14.75 -8.21 9.28
C SER A 108 -14.68 -6.73 8.95
N LEU A 109 -13.68 -6.35 8.19
CA LEU A 109 -13.51 -5.03 7.60
C LEU A 109 -13.88 -5.09 6.12
N THR A 110 -14.60 -4.09 5.62
CA THR A 110 -14.71 -3.84 4.19
C THR A 110 -14.36 -2.39 3.92
N ASP A 111 -13.25 -2.17 3.21
CA ASP A 111 -12.84 -0.85 2.71
C ASP A 111 -13.42 -0.66 1.31
N LEU A 112 -14.43 0.22 1.19
CA LEU A 112 -15.15 0.48 -0.06
C LEU A 112 -14.44 1.48 -0.98
N THR A 113 -13.36 2.10 -0.53
CA THR A 113 -12.60 3.11 -1.24
C THR A 113 -11.09 2.87 -1.12
N GLY A 114 -10.69 1.66 -1.40
CA GLY A 114 -9.38 1.12 -1.07
C GLY A 114 -8.17 1.94 -1.53
N GLY A 115 -8.24 2.59 -2.71
CA GLY A 115 -7.16 3.43 -3.22
C GLY A 115 -5.83 2.69 -3.29
N PHE A 116 -4.77 3.26 -2.72
CA PHE A 116 -3.47 2.58 -2.62
C PHE A 116 -3.46 1.46 -1.56
N GLY A 117 -4.50 1.32 -0.74
CA GLY A 117 -4.65 0.24 0.25
C GLY A 117 -4.08 0.52 1.63
N ILE A 118 -3.62 1.73 1.91
CA ILE A 118 -2.96 2.06 3.19
C ILE A 118 -3.91 1.88 4.37
N ASP A 119 -5.09 2.48 4.32
CA ASP A 119 -6.07 2.36 5.40
C ASP A 119 -6.51 0.90 5.58
N CYS A 120 -6.82 0.20 4.49
CA CYS A 120 -7.17 -1.21 4.52
C CYS A 120 -6.09 -2.05 5.19
N ALA A 121 -4.82 -1.86 4.82
CA ALA A 121 -3.69 -2.59 5.37
C ALA A 121 -3.53 -2.41 6.89
N PHE A 122 -3.55 -1.17 7.36
CA PHE A 122 -3.38 -0.89 8.80
C PHE A 122 -4.60 -1.31 9.63
N LEU A 123 -5.81 -1.06 9.14
CA LEU A 123 -7.05 -1.43 9.81
C LEU A 123 -7.26 -2.94 9.86
N SER A 124 -6.81 -3.68 8.83
CA SER A 124 -6.98 -5.13 8.75
C SER A 124 -6.43 -5.88 9.96
N SER A 125 -5.40 -5.32 10.61
CA SER A 125 -4.81 -5.88 11.83
C SER A 125 -5.79 -5.98 13.02
N CYS A 126 -6.91 -5.25 12.97
CA CYS A 126 -7.96 -5.27 14.00
C CYS A 126 -9.04 -6.32 13.72
N PHE A 127 -9.01 -7.01 12.57
CA PHE A 127 -10.06 -7.88 12.09
C PHE A 127 -9.54 -9.27 11.66
N ARG A 128 -10.41 -10.27 11.67
CA ARG A 128 -10.08 -11.62 11.19
C ARG A 128 -10.05 -11.71 9.68
N LYS A 129 -10.86 -10.88 9.01
CA LYS A 129 -10.95 -10.79 7.56
C LYS A 129 -11.04 -9.35 7.15
N ALA A 130 -10.40 -9.01 6.05
CA ALA A 130 -10.54 -7.71 5.42
C ALA A 130 -10.84 -7.88 3.93
N THR A 131 -11.72 -7.04 3.42
CA THR A 131 -12.07 -6.97 1.99
C THR A 131 -11.72 -5.59 1.48
N TYR A 132 -10.87 -5.57 0.48
CA TYR A 132 -10.46 -4.36 -0.22
C TYR A 132 -11.31 -4.20 -1.49
N VAL A 133 -11.94 -3.04 -1.64
CA VAL A 133 -12.76 -2.72 -2.81
C VAL A 133 -12.24 -1.45 -3.46
N GLU A 134 -11.89 -1.54 -4.74
CA GLU A 134 -11.41 -0.43 -5.54
C GLU A 134 -11.93 -0.55 -6.97
N ARG A 135 -12.28 0.58 -7.55
CA ARG A 135 -12.85 0.68 -8.91
C ARG A 135 -11.77 0.65 -10.01
N GLN A 136 -10.59 1.16 -9.70
CA GLN A 136 -9.49 1.27 -10.65
C GLN A 136 -8.70 -0.03 -10.69
N GLU A 137 -8.78 -0.78 -11.80
CA GLU A 137 -8.10 -2.08 -11.95
C GLU A 137 -6.59 -1.98 -11.70
N ALA A 138 -5.94 -0.90 -12.14
CA ALA A 138 -4.51 -0.69 -11.91
C ALA A 138 -4.16 -0.63 -10.41
N LEU A 139 -5.02 -0.05 -9.56
CA LEU A 139 -4.82 -0.05 -8.11
C LEU A 139 -5.13 -1.42 -7.50
N CYS A 140 -6.13 -2.15 -8.03
CA CYS A 140 -6.40 -3.53 -7.62
C CYS A 140 -5.21 -4.45 -7.91
N GLU A 141 -4.55 -4.32 -9.07
CA GLU A 141 -3.34 -5.10 -9.41
C GLU A 141 -2.19 -4.80 -8.45
N ILE A 142 -1.96 -3.53 -8.13
CA ILE A 142 -0.96 -3.10 -7.16
C ILE A 142 -1.27 -3.65 -5.77
N ALA A 143 -2.52 -3.59 -5.32
CA ALA A 143 -2.95 -4.11 -4.03
C ALA A 143 -2.76 -5.63 -3.93
N ARG A 144 -3.14 -6.39 -4.98
CA ARG A 144 -2.92 -7.86 -5.07
C ARG A 144 -1.45 -8.24 -4.98
N HIS A 145 -0.55 -7.36 -5.42
CA HIS A 145 0.89 -7.56 -5.27
C HIS A 145 1.39 -7.15 -3.88
N ASN A 146 0.99 -5.98 -3.41
CA ASN A 146 1.54 -5.37 -2.21
C ASN A 146 1.08 -6.07 -0.92
N PHE A 147 -0.19 -6.48 -0.81
CA PHE A 147 -0.68 -7.13 0.41
C PHE A 147 0.08 -8.40 0.76
N PRO A 148 0.28 -9.37 -0.16
CA PRO A 148 1.14 -10.52 0.12
C PRO A 148 2.59 -10.13 0.42
N ALA A 149 3.16 -9.16 -0.28
CA ALA A 149 4.51 -8.67 -0.02
C ALA A 149 4.69 -8.10 1.40
N LEU A 150 3.59 -7.63 2.00
CA LEU A 150 3.52 -7.13 3.38
C LEU A 150 3.10 -8.20 4.40
N GLY A 151 2.85 -9.44 3.98
CA GLY A 151 2.34 -10.50 4.84
C GLY A 151 0.87 -10.34 5.23
N LEU A 152 0.08 -9.63 4.41
CA LEU A 152 -1.33 -9.34 4.66
C LEU A 152 -2.24 -10.26 3.82
N ASP A 153 -1.97 -11.57 3.82
CA ASP A 153 -2.69 -12.57 3.02
C ASP A 153 -4.17 -12.74 3.38
N HIS A 154 -4.61 -12.20 4.51
CA HIS A 154 -6.00 -12.21 4.97
C HIS A 154 -6.87 -11.10 4.35
N ILE A 155 -6.29 -10.22 3.53
CA ILE A 155 -7.01 -9.20 2.75
C ILE A 155 -7.38 -9.78 1.39
N SER A 156 -8.66 -9.74 1.02
CA SER A 156 -9.21 -10.22 -0.25
C SER A 156 -9.78 -9.10 -1.12
#